data_691059e6214f772334f75501d4bfe7cb
#
_entry.id   691059e6214f772334f75501d4bfe7cb
#
_cell.length_a   1.000
_cell.length_b   1.000
_cell.length_c   1.000
_cell.angle_alpha   90.00
_cell.angle_beta   90.00
_cell.angle_gamma   90.00
#
_symmetry.space_group_name_H-M   'P 1'
#
loop_
_entity.id
_entity.type
_entity.pdbx_description
1 polymer ?
#
loop_
_entity_poly.entity_id
_entity_poly.type
_entity_poly.pdbx_seq_one_letter_code
_entity_poly.pdbx_strand_id
1 'polypeptide(L)'
;RDLRMSRGLGDVYKRQLRDRTGEILFIDLRTWNSNIYEKKYVRLSETEIDRVRQIYLDWQTENFVEYAEPELYYAAHRDEIQEKGYSLVPSRYIEFIDRDTEIDYKSALSEMSCKFDELKKRWDANETELINAFKVLGYGKE
;
A
#
# COMPACT_ATOMS: atom_id res chain seq x y z
N ARG A 1 -15.55 -12.28 45.46
CA ARG A 1 -16.95 -12.19 44.99
C ARG A 1 -17.07 -11.67 43.56
N ASP A 2 -16.03 -11.08 42.96
CA ASP A 2 -16.10 -10.38 41.69
C ASP A 2 -15.71 -11.22 40.46
N LEU A 3 -15.22 -12.44 40.66
CA LEU A 3 -14.80 -13.35 39.59
C LEU A 3 -15.96 -14.00 38.79
N ARG A 4 -17.18 -13.91 39.31
CA ARG A 4 -18.36 -14.46 38.60
C ARG A 4 -18.98 -13.50 37.57
N MET A 5 -18.79 -12.18 37.72
CA MET A 5 -19.34 -11.20 36.77
C MET A 5 -18.52 -11.12 35.47
N SER A 6 -17.21 -11.37 35.55
CA SER A 6 -16.34 -11.32 34.36
C SER A 6 -16.58 -12.47 33.38
N ARG A 7 -17.05 -13.64 33.86
CA ARG A 7 -17.38 -14.78 32.96
C ARG A 7 -18.64 -14.55 32.13
N GLY A 8 -19.63 -13.85 32.67
CA GLY A 8 -20.86 -13.55 31.97
C GLY A 8 -20.69 -12.54 30.83
N LEU A 9 -19.88 -11.50 31.06
CA LEU A 9 -19.58 -10.50 30.00
C LEU A 9 -18.76 -11.09 28.85
N GLY A 10 -17.78 -11.95 29.15
CA GLY A 10 -16.99 -12.60 28.12
C GLY A 10 -17.81 -13.59 27.27
N ASP A 11 -18.83 -14.21 27.84
CA ASP A 11 -19.70 -15.17 27.15
C ASP A 11 -20.76 -14.45 26.30
N VAL A 12 -21.26 -13.30 26.75
CA VAL A 12 -22.14 -12.42 25.96
C VAL A 12 -21.39 -11.83 24.75
N TYR A 13 -20.15 -11.43 24.93
CA TYR A 13 -19.32 -10.91 23.84
C TYR A 13 -18.98 -11.97 22.80
N LYS A 14 -18.72 -13.20 23.22
CA LYS A 14 -18.48 -14.33 22.30
C LYS A 14 -19.71 -14.70 21.47
N ARG A 15 -20.92 -14.45 21.95
CA ARG A 15 -22.16 -14.73 21.21
C ARG A 15 -22.49 -13.69 20.15
N GLN A 16 -21.84 -12.52 20.19
CA GLN A 16 -22.04 -11.44 19.21
C GLN A 16 -21.10 -11.53 18.01
N LEU A 17 -20.07 -12.38 18.11
CA LEU A 17 -19.14 -12.58 16.99
C LEU A 17 -19.71 -13.64 16.05
N ARG A 18 -19.66 -13.37 14.74
CA ARG A 18 -20.03 -14.35 13.74
C ARG A 18 -19.04 -15.54 13.73
N ASP A 19 -19.53 -16.70 13.29
CA ASP A 19 -18.65 -17.84 13.05
C ASP A 19 -17.76 -17.56 11.82
N ARG A 20 -16.45 -17.61 12.05
CA ARG A 20 -15.39 -17.39 11.05
C ARG A 20 -14.53 -18.63 10.85
N THR A 21 -15.09 -19.79 11.23
CA THR A 21 -14.40 -21.07 11.07
C THR A 21 -14.13 -21.33 9.58
N GLY A 22 -12.87 -21.45 9.24
CA GLY A 22 -12.44 -21.68 7.86
C GLY A 22 -12.24 -20.41 7.01
N GLU A 23 -12.23 -19.23 7.62
CA GLU A 23 -11.84 -17.98 6.95
C GLU A 23 -10.47 -17.49 7.41
N ILE A 24 -9.74 -16.84 6.51
CA ILE A 24 -8.49 -16.14 6.80
C ILE A 24 -8.59 -14.73 6.22
N LEU A 25 -8.38 -13.72 7.09
CA LEU A 25 -8.29 -12.33 6.66
C LEU A 25 -6.84 -11.99 6.28
N PHE A 26 -6.63 -11.62 5.03
CA PHE A 26 -5.38 -11.05 4.53
C PHE A 26 -5.49 -9.54 4.50
N ILE A 27 -4.46 -8.84 4.98
CA ILE A 27 -4.37 -7.38 4.93
C ILE A 27 -3.00 -7.02 4.37
N ASP A 28 -2.97 -6.19 3.32
CA ASP A 28 -1.75 -5.70 2.70
C ASP A 28 -1.43 -4.28 3.16
N LEU A 29 -0.38 -4.14 3.95
CA LEU A 29 0.04 -2.86 4.51
C LEU A 29 1.29 -2.29 3.83
N ARG A 30 1.72 -2.85 2.70
CA ARG A 30 2.97 -2.45 2.04
C ARG A 30 2.99 -1.00 1.60
N THR A 31 1.83 -0.45 1.26
CA THR A 31 1.69 0.93 0.77
C THR A 31 1.58 1.97 1.88
N TRP A 32 1.33 1.55 3.12
CA TRP A 32 1.07 2.46 4.24
C TRP A 32 2.33 3.07 4.87
N ASN A 33 3.48 2.65 4.43
CA ASN A 33 4.77 2.92 5.04
C ASN A 33 5.54 4.09 4.47
N SER A 34 4.99 4.85 3.54
CA SER A 34 5.77 5.78 2.73
C SER A 34 6.41 6.95 3.49
N ASN A 35 6.00 7.24 4.73
CA ASN A 35 6.35 8.49 5.39
C ASN A 35 7.16 8.39 6.70
N ILE A 36 7.32 7.20 7.28
CA ILE A 36 7.99 7.08 8.59
C ILE A 36 9.04 5.95 8.53
N TYR A 37 10.18 6.27 7.89
CA TYR A 37 11.36 5.40 7.93
C TYR A 37 12.28 5.77 9.09
N GLU A 38 12.22 5.07 10.19
CA GLU A 38 13.30 5.02 11.17
C GLU A 38 14.20 3.81 10.89
N LYS A 39 15.30 4.06 10.17
CA LYS A 39 16.48 3.22 9.87
C LYS A 39 16.34 1.70 9.69
N LYS A 40 15.42 1.01 10.37
CA LYS A 40 15.20 -0.46 10.28
C LYS A 40 13.77 -0.91 10.60
N TYR A 41 12.95 -0.03 11.10
CA TYR A 41 11.60 -0.37 11.57
C TYR A 41 10.57 0.48 10.85
N VAL A 42 9.54 -0.20 10.43
CA VAL A 42 8.35 0.44 9.90
C VAL A 42 7.44 0.74 11.09
N ARG A 43 7.08 2.01 11.27
CA ARG A 43 6.07 2.41 12.25
C ARG A 43 4.80 2.82 11.52
N LEU A 44 3.71 2.19 11.88
CA LEU A 44 2.39 2.64 11.47
C LEU A 44 1.98 3.84 12.32
N SER A 45 1.29 4.80 11.71
CA SER A 45 0.65 5.90 12.42
C SER A 45 -0.54 5.40 13.25
N GLU A 46 -0.98 6.17 14.25
CA GLU A 46 -2.16 5.81 15.03
C GLU A 46 -3.41 5.66 14.17
N THR A 47 -3.57 6.50 13.17
CA THR A 47 -4.69 6.41 12.21
C THR A 47 -4.66 5.14 11.37
N GLU A 48 -3.48 4.67 10.97
CA GLU A 48 -3.31 3.40 10.26
C GLU A 48 -3.61 2.20 11.18
N ILE A 49 -3.16 2.25 12.44
CA ILE A 49 -3.48 1.23 13.45
C ILE A 49 -4.99 1.16 13.69
N ASP A 50 -5.65 2.31 13.85
CA ASP A 50 -7.10 2.36 14.04
C ASP A 50 -7.85 1.83 12.81
N ARG A 51 -7.37 2.09 11.60
CA ARG A 51 -7.96 1.52 10.37
C ARG A 51 -7.85 0.00 10.33
N VAL A 52 -6.68 -0.57 10.63
CA VAL A 52 -6.51 -2.03 10.73
C VAL A 52 -7.42 -2.62 11.79
N ARG A 53 -7.52 -1.96 12.93
CA ARG A 53 -8.42 -2.37 14.01
C ARG A 53 -9.87 -2.37 13.57
N GLN A 54 -10.31 -1.36 12.84
CA GLN A 54 -11.67 -1.27 12.32
C GLN A 54 -11.95 -2.40 11.32
N ILE A 55 -11.07 -2.62 10.35
CA ILE A 55 -11.16 -3.73 9.38
C ILE A 55 -11.32 -5.07 10.12
N TYR A 56 -10.52 -5.30 11.15
CA TYR A 56 -10.60 -6.54 11.92
C TYR A 56 -11.91 -6.67 12.71
N LEU A 57 -12.40 -5.60 13.31
CA LEU A 57 -13.65 -5.58 14.07
C LEU A 57 -14.86 -5.80 13.16
N ASP A 58 -14.89 -5.15 12.00
CA ASP A 58 -15.97 -5.28 11.02
C ASP A 58 -16.02 -6.72 10.51
N TRP A 59 -14.87 -7.30 10.15
CA TRP A 59 -14.78 -8.71 9.78
C TRP A 59 -15.28 -9.65 10.89
N GLN A 60 -15.13 -9.25 12.17
CA GLN A 60 -15.60 -10.06 13.30
C GLN A 60 -17.10 -9.99 13.52
N THR A 61 -17.73 -8.87 13.25
CA THR A 61 -19.09 -8.55 13.70
C THR A 61 -20.11 -8.63 12.57
N GLU A 62 -19.73 -8.31 11.35
CA GLU A 62 -20.66 -8.20 10.24
C GLU A 62 -20.68 -9.44 9.35
N ASN A 63 -21.86 -9.76 8.83
CA ASN A 63 -22.06 -10.85 7.86
C ASN A 63 -21.91 -10.28 6.45
N PHE A 64 -20.70 -10.25 5.92
CA PHE A 64 -20.47 -9.94 4.54
C PHE A 64 -20.61 -11.21 3.68
N VAL A 65 -21.15 -11.08 2.47
CA VAL A 65 -21.10 -12.13 1.46
C VAL A 65 -19.66 -12.28 0.97
N GLU A 66 -18.99 -11.15 0.81
CA GLU A 66 -17.59 -11.04 0.45
C GLU A 66 -17.00 -9.86 1.22
N TYR A 67 -15.93 -10.10 1.97
CA TYR A 67 -15.24 -9.07 2.73
C TYR A 67 -13.91 -8.78 2.07
N ALA A 68 -13.92 -7.80 1.17
CA ALA A 68 -12.79 -7.43 0.35
C ALA A 68 -12.75 -5.92 0.07
N GLU A 69 -11.55 -5.37 0.03
CA GLU A 69 -11.25 -4.04 -0.50
C GLU A 69 -10.00 -4.15 -1.37
N PRO A 70 -10.09 -3.83 -2.67
CA PRO A 70 -8.95 -3.94 -3.57
C PRO A 70 -7.71 -3.23 -3.02
N GLU A 71 -6.54 -3.81 -3.23
CA GLU A 71 -5.24 -3.31 -2.76
C GLU A 71 -5.06 -3.24 -1.23
N LEU A 72 -6.07 -3.61 -0.43
CA LEU A 72 -5.98 -3.48 1.02
C LEU A 72 -6.26 -4.78 1.76
N TYR A 73 -7.44 -5.39 1.64
CA TYR A 73 -7.75 -6.61 2.36
C TYR A 73 -8.69 -7.54 1.60
N TYR A 74 -8.63 -8.82 1.98
CA TYR A 74 -9.49 -9.88 1.46
C TYR A 74 -9.67 -10.98 2.50
N ALA A 75 -10.90 -11.44 2.71
CA ALA A 75 -11.22 -12.59 3.57
C ALA A 75 -11.41 -13.83 2.70
N ALA A 76 -10.41 -14.70 2.67
CA ALA A 76 -10.42 -15.93 1.90
C ALA A 76 -11.06 -17.08 2.66
N HIS A 77 -11.88 -17.89 1.98
CA HIS A 77 -12.44 -19.12 2.49
C HIS A 77 -11.47 -20.29 2.34
N ARG A 78 -11.67 -21.30 3.19
CA ARG A 78 -10.83 -22.51 3.20
C ARG A 78 -10.75 -23.20 1.84
N ASP A 79 -11.87 -23.26 1.12
CA ASP A 79 -11.94 -23.95 -0.18
C ASP A 79 -11.06 -23.23 -1.21
N GLU A 80 -11.10 -21.90 -1.24
CA GLU A 80 -10.24 -21.07 -2.08
C GLU A 80 -8.77 -21.24 -1.71
N ILE A 81 -8.46 -21.31 -0.41
CA ILE A 81 -7.10 -21.54 0.08
C ILE A 81 -6.58 -22.90 -0.37
N GLN A 82 -7.45 -23.91 -0.35
CA GLN A 82 -7.12 -25.25 -0.82
C GLN A 82 -6.86 -25.25 -2.33
N GLU A 83 -7.70 -24.61 -3.14
CA GLU A 83 -7.52 -24.49 -4.59
C GLU A 83 -6.19 -23.79 -4.95
N LYS A 84 -5.80 -22.80 -4.16
CA LYS A 84 -4.51 -22.09 -4.31
C LYS A 84 -3.33 -22.83 -3.65
N GLY A 85 -3.49 -24.13 -3.33
CA GLY A 85 -2.43 -24.99 -2.80
C GLY A 85 -1.99 -24.62 -1.39
N TYR A 86 -2.91 -24.15 -0.55
CA TYR A 86 -2.63 -23.65 0.82
C TYR A 86 -1.60 -22.53 0.89
N SER A 87 -1.47 -21.76 -0.17
CA SER A 87 -0.59 -20.60 -0.18
C SER A 87 -1.16 -19.50 0.72
N LEU A 88 -0.35 -18.97 1.64
CA LEU A 88 -0.73 -17.86 2.52
C LEU A 88 -0.09 -16.52 2.07
N VAL A 89 0.15 -16.37 0.78
CA VAL A 89 0.71 -15.15 0.22
C VAL A 89 -0.44 -14.16 -0.10
N PRO A 90 -0.52 -12.98 0.56
CA PRO A 90 -1.64 -12.04 0.40
C PRO A 90 -1.89 -11.61 -1.04
N SER A 91 -0.83 -11.42 -1.84
CA SER A 91 -0.94 -11.00 -3.24
C SER A 91 -1.63 -12.00 -4.18
N ARG A 92 -1.94 -13.20 -3.71
CA ARG A 92 -2.75 -14.18 -4.45
C ARG A 92 -4.24 -14.03 -4.23
N TYR A 93 -4.64 -13.25 -3.23
CA TYR A 93 -6.03 -13.09 -2.79
C TYR A 93 -6.51 -11.67 -2.97
N ILE A 94 -5.65 -10.70 -2.65
CA ILE A 94 -5.97 -9.28 -2.76
C ILE A 94 -5.85 -8.87 -4.23
N GLU A 95 -6.93 -8.36 -4.81
CA GLU A 95 -6.94 -7.82 -6.16
C GLU A 95 -6.20 -6.48 -6.21
N PHE A 96 -5.38 -6.32 -7.24
CA PHE A 96 -4.71 -5.05 -7.52
C PHE A 96 -5.44 -4.35 -8.66
N ILE A 97 -5.68 -3.06 -8.49
CA ILE A 97 -6.29 -2.23 -9.54
C ILE A 97 -5.23 -2.00 -10.62
N ASP A 98 -5.51 -2.50 -11.81
CA ASP A 98 -4.68 -2.18 -12.98
C ASP A 98 -4.97 -0.74 -13.42
N ARG A 99 -4.08 0.16 -13.01
CA ARG A 99 -4.15 1.59 -13.37
C ARG A 99 -3.58 1.87 -14.76
N ASP A 100 -2.96 0.88 -15.38
CA ASP A 100 -2.32 1.04 -16.67
C ASP A 100 -3.33 1.09 -17.83
N THR A 101 -4.55 0.63 -17.63
CA THR A 101 -5.60 0.66 -18.64
C THR A 101 -6.12 2.07 -18.97
N GLU A 102 -5.95 3.04 -18.06
CA GLU A 102 -6.42 4.42 -18.22
C GLU A 102 -5.34 5.35 -18.79
N ILE A 103 -4.10 4.89 -18.90
CA ILE A 103 -2.99 5.73 -19.37
C ILE A 103 -2.87 5.63 -20.88
N ASP A 104 -3.12 6.72 -21.60
CA ASP A 104 -2.69 6.84 -22.99
C ASP A 104 -1.16 7.00 -23.05
N TYR A 105 -0.48 5.86 -23.12
CA TYR A 105 0.99 5.80 -23.22
C TYR A 105 1.58 6.64 -24.34
N LYS A 106 0.85 6.78 -25.44
CA LYS A 106 1.30 7.55 -26.60
C LYS A 106 1.33 9.05 -26.30
N SER A 107 0.30 9.53 -25.63
CA SER A 107 0.21 10.92 -25.17
C SER A 107 1.23 11.21 -24.06
N ALA A 108 1.32 10.33 -23.05
CA ALA A 108 2.28 10.46 -21.97
C ALA A 108 3.74 10.44 -22.44
N LEU A 109 4.07 9.56 -23.41
CA LEU A 109 5.40 9.48 -23.99
C LEU A 109 5.76 10.74 -24.78
N SER A 110 4.81 11.30 -25.54
CA SER A 110 4.97 12.55 -26.25
C SER A 110 5.24 13.73 -25.32
N GLU A 111 4.48 13.82 -24.23
CA GLU A 111 4.68 14.86 -23.20
C GLU A 111 6.03 14.73 -22.50
N MET A 112 6.44 13.50 -22.14
CA MET A 112 7.76 13.25 -21.55
C MET A 112 8.90 13.59 -22.50
N SER A 113 8.76 13.26 -23.80
CA SER A 113 9.75 13.61 -24.82
C SER A 113 9.91 15.13 -24.93
N CYS A 114 8.82 15.88 -24.95
CA CYS A 114 8.84 17.33 -24.98
C CYS A 114 9.55 17.93 -23.75
N LYS A 115 9.22 17.43 -22.57
CA LYS A 115 9.89 17.86 -21.31
C LYS A 115 11.37 17.53 -21.32
N PHE A 116 11.74 16.37 -21.84
CA PHE A 116 13.15 15.97 -21.96
C PHE A 116 13.94 16.93 -22.89
N ASP A 117 13.37 17.28 -24.04
CA ASP A 117 13.99 18.19 -24.98
C ASP A 117 14.16 19.60 -24.39
N GLU A 118 13.19 20.09 -23.63
CA GLU A 118 13.30 21.36 -22.90
C GLU A 118 14.42 21.33 -21.84
N LEU A 119 14.47 20.26 -21.06
CA LEU A 119 15.50 20.08 -20.05
C LEU A 119 16.88 19.97 -20.67
N LYS A 120 17.01 19.29 -21.79
CA LYS A 120 18.26 19.19 -22.54
C LYS A 120 18.75 20.54 -23.05
N LYS A 121 17.86 21.34 -23.63
CA LYS A 121 18.20 22.72 -24.07
C LYS A 121 18.68 23.60 -22.90
N ARG A 122 18.03 23.48 -21.74
CA ARG A 122 18.45 24.21 -20.53
C ARG A 122 19.80 23.73 -20.01
N TRP A 123 20.04 22.42 -20.07
CA TRP A 123 21.33 21.83 -19.72
C TRP A 123 22.45 22.39 -20.60
N ASP A 124 22.29 22.33 -21.92
CA ASP A 124 23.29 22.80 -22.89
C ASP A 124 23.58 24.30 -22.72
N ALA A 125 22.56 25.10 -22.43
CA ALA A 125 22.73 26.53 -22.13
C ALA A 125 23.54 26.76 -20.84
N ASN A 126 23.20 26.06 -19.76
CA ASN A 126 23.89 26.14 -18.48
C ASN A 126 25.35 25.66 -18.59
N GLU A 127 25.59 24.58 -19.35
CA GLU A 127 26.93 24.06 -19.60
C GLU A 127 27.79 25.11 -20.31
N THR A 128 27.22 25.74 -21.33
CA THR A 128 27.91 26.82 -22.09
C THR A 128 28.25 28.01 -21.18
N GLU A 129 27.31 28.42 -20.33
CA GLU A 129 27.48 29.49 -19.37
C GLU A 129 28.56 29.16 -18.35
N LEU A 130 28.56 27.94 -17.83
CA LEU A 130 29.55 27.43 -16.90
C LEU A 130 30.95 27.43 -17.50
N ILE A 131 31.10 26.93 -18.73
CA ILE A 131 32.38 26.92 -19.46
C ILE A 131 32.88 28.33 -19.67
N ASN A 132 32.02 29.28 -20.03
CA ASN A 132 32.39 30.68 -20.20
C ASN A 132 32.84 31.32 -18.87
N ALA A 133 32.15 31.02 -17.78
CA ALA A 133 32.54 31.50 -16.44
C ALA A 133 33.91 30.94 -16.03
N PHE A 134 34.21 29.68 -16.28
CA PHE A 134 35.57 29.14 -16.04
C PHE A 134 36.62 29.76 -16.88
N LYS A 135 36.38 30.08 -18.15
CA LYS A 135 37.33 30.81 -19.01
C LYS A 135 37.63 32.19 -18.48
N VAL A 136 36.62 32.93 -18.03
CA VAL A 136 36.81 34.29 -17.43
C VAL A 136 37.61 34.22 -16.15
N LEU A 137 37.45 33.17 -15.36
CA LEU A 137 38.19 32.96 -14.11
C LEU A 137 39.61 32.36 -14.33
N GLY A 138 40.02 32.09 -15.56
CA GLY A 138 41.33 31.54 -15.90
C GLY A 138 41.52 30.05 -15.61
N TYR A 139 40.42 29.33 -15.39
CA TYR A 139 40.41 27.85 -15.15
C TYR A 139 40.17 27.02 -16.42
N GLY A 140 40.02 27.63 -17.57
CA GLY A 140 39.86 26.89 -18.83
C GLY A 140 41.17 26.30 -19.29
N LYS A 141 41.28 24.98 -19.51
CA LYS A 141 42.33 24.39 -20.33
C LYS A 141 42.13 24.84 -21.77
N GLU A 142 43.22 25.30 -22.40
CA GLU A 142 43.29 25.52 -23.85
C GLU A 142 42.94 24.25 -24.62
#